data_4d2ff741cf65d6a260e74b44f2e4b1fc
#
_entry.id   4d2ff741cf65d6a260e74b44f2e4b1fc
#
_cell.length_a   1.000
_cell.length_b   1.000
_cell.length_c   1.000
_cell.angle_alpha   90.00
_cell.angle_beta   90.00
_cell.angle_gamma   90.00
#
_symmetry.space_group_name_H-M   'P 1'
#
loop_
_entity.id
_entity.type
_entity.pdbx_description
1 polymer ?
#
loop_
_entity_poly.entity_id
_entity_poly.type
_entity_poly.pdbx_seq_one_letter_code
_entity_poly.pdbx_strand_id
1 'polypeptide(L)'
;MITIRLTTDDLTRIRFAFSPVWETVTSVRALSNSSAGSVHGPWLRRIRPAGTDEDLRLLKALIPSFGYIPDFITPAPPRRSTSFESGLAAIAATPHQLVDAELNKLRDQDPHPLLDEFIAAPTEALERITAALRSYWHRALEPDWRRMRALLQDDLAFRLEEMASGGVDRLFRNLHPSVRFTGDRIEIDRPFSCDGEPLPGQGLLLVPCVFTWPAALP
;
A
#
# COMPACT_ATOMS: atom_id res chain seq x y z
N MET A 1 -0.68 -18.00 -3.23
CA MET A 1 -0.37 -17.89 -1.78
C MET A 1 0.96 -17.18 -1.63
N ILE A 2 1.05 -16.20 -0.76
CA ILE A 2 2.31 -15.50 -0.45
C ILE A 2 2.78 -16.00 0.91
N THR A 3 4.06 -16.39 1.02
CA THR A 3 4.66 -16.87 2.26
C THR A 3 5.79 -15.94 2.68
N ILE A 4 5.70 -15.37 3.88
CA ILE A 4 6.74 -14.53 4.49
C ILE A 4 7.31 -15.30 5.67
N ARG A 5 8.59 -15.67 5.59
CA ARG A 5 9.30 -16.36 6.67
C ARG A 5 9.83 -15.35 7.68
N LEU A 6 9.65 -15.65 8.95
CA LEU A 6 10.01 -14.78 10.08
C LEU A 6 11.05 -15.43 10.96
N THR A 7 12.00 -14.66 11.40
CA THR A 7 12.92 -15.03 12.48
C THR A 7 12.36 -14.61 13.84
N THR A 8 12.94 -15.10 14.94
CA THR A 8 12.60 -14.62 16.28
C THR A 8 12.84 -13.12 16.42
N ASP A 9 13.88 -12.60 15.79
CA ASP A 9 14.19 -11.17 15.79
C ASP A 9 13.13 -10.34 15.09
N ASP A 10 12.55 -10.84 14.00
CA ASP A 10 11.45 -10.17 13.30
C ASP A 10 10.21 -10.09 14.17
N LEU A 11 9.89 -11.16 14.91
CA LEU A 11 8.74 -11.19 15.82
C LEU A 11 8.89 -10.23 17.01
N THR A 12 10.12 -9.96 17.44
CA THR A 12 10.38 -8.97 18.51
C THR A 12 10.36 -7.53 18.03
N ARG A 13 10.37 -7.30 16.71
CA ARG A 13 10.44 -5.99 16.08
C ARG A 13 9.21 -5.65 15.24
N ILE A 14 8.03 -6.14 15.67
CA ILE A 14 6.77 -5.76 15.04
C ILE A 14 6.47 -4.30 15.34
N ARG A 15 6.22 -3.53 14.31
CA ARG A 15 5.92 -2.10 14.39
C ARG A 15 4.65 -1.77 13.63
N PHE A 16 4.01 -0.68 14.01
CA PHE A 16 2.86 -0.14 13.31
C PHE A 16 3.14 1.28 12.84
N ALA A 17 2.70 1.60 11.64
CA ALA A 17 2.80 2.96 11.11
C ALA A 17 1.57 3.35 10.29
N PHE A 18 1.33 4.65 10.20
CA PHE A 18 0.32 5.23 9.32
C PHE A 18 1.01 5.91 8.14
N SER A 19 0.51 5.68 6.95
CA SER A 19 1.04 6.31 5.74
C SER A 19 -0.08 6.91 4.89
N PRO A 20 -0.17 8.24 4.83
CA PRO A 20 -1.09 8.90 3.91
C PRO A 20 -0.84 8.52 2.44
N VAL A 21 0.41 8.25 2.06
CA VAL A 21 0.76 7.81 0.70
C VAL A 21 0.20 6.42 0.41
N TRP A 22 0.32 5.48 1.35
CA TRP A 22 -0.28 4.15 1.20
C TRP A 22 -1.79 4.24 1.05
N GLU A 23 -2.46 5.07 1.85
CA GLU A 23 -3.91 5.31 1.68
C GLU A 23 -4.24 5.88 0.31
N THR A 24 -3.40 6.79 -0.19
CA THR A 24 -3.56 7.37 -1.54
C THR A 24 -3.47 6.28 -2.60
N VAL A 25 -2.43 5.46 -2.57
CA VAL A 25 -2.21 4.38 -3.54
C VAL A 25 -3.32 3.32 -3.46
N THR A 26 -3.66 2.86 -2.26
CA THR A 26 -4.72 1.86 -2.09
C THR A 26 -6.11 2.38 -2.48
N SER A 27 -6.37 3.68 -2.31
CA SER A 27 -7.62 4.32 -2.75
C SER A 27 -7.76 4.37 -4.27
N VAL A 28 -6.66 4.61 -5.01
CA VAL A 28 -6.64 4.52 -6.48
C VAL A 28 -6.98 3.10 -6.94
N ARG A 29 -6.41 2.09 -6.29
CA ARG A 29 -6.78 0.68 -6.55
C ARG A 29 -8.26 0.41 -6.28
N ALA A 30 -8.80 0.94 -5.19
CA ALA A 30 -10.21 0.80 -4.85
C ALA A 30 -11.14 1.44 -5.90
N LEU A 31 -10.75 2.57 -6.52
CA LEU A 31 -11.49 3.18 -7.64
C LEU A 31 -11.59 2.27 -8.87
N SER A 32 -10.60 1.43 -9.09
CA SER A 32 -10.53 0.51 -10.22
C SER A 32 -11.18 -0.85 -9.94
N ASN A 33 -11.49 -1.14 -8.67
CA ASN A 33 -12.05 -2.42 -8.23
C ASN A 33 -13.56 -2.32 -8.01
N SER A 34 -14.34 -3.07 -8.77
CA SER A 34 -15.80 -3.09 -8.67
C SER A 34 -16.32 -3.66 -7.34
N SER A 35 -15.58 -4.56 -6.69
CA SER A 35 -15.95 -5.14 -5.39
C SER A 35 -15.78 -4.17 -4.22
N ALA A 36 -14.95 -3.13 -4.37
CA ALA A 36 -14.80 -2.08 -3.36
C ALA A 36 -16.06 -1.21 -3.19
N GLY A 37 -16.99 -1.26 -4.14
CA GLY A 37 -18.22 -0.47 -4.14
C GLY A 37 -19.17 -0.76 -2.98
N SER A 38 -19.12 -1.94 -2.36
CA SER A 38 -19.96 -2.28 -1.21
C SER A 38 -19.56 -1.54 0.06
N VAL A 39 -18.25 -1.39 0.31
CA VAL A 39 -17.71 -0.77 1.53
C VAL A 39 -17.44 0.72 1.33
N HIS A 40 -16.81 1.08 0.21
CA HIS A 40 -16.37 2.46 -0.06
C HIS A 40 -17.35 3.24 -0.96
N GLY A 41 -18.56 2.71 -1.20
CA GLY A 41 -19.53 3.27 -2.15
C GLY A 41 -19.82 4.76 -2.00
N PRO A 42 -20.09 5.31 -0.80
CA PRO A 42 -20.32 6.73 -0.63
C PRO A 42 -19.12 7.60 -1.03
N TRP A 43 -17.91 7.19 -0.65
CA TRP A 43 -16.67 7.87 -1.00
C TRP A 43 -16.39 7.77 -2.51
N LEU A 44 -16.52 6.57 -3.09
CA LEU A 44 -16.33 6.31 -4.52
C LEU A 44 -17.25 7.17 -5.40
N ARG A 45 -18.52 7.37 -5.00
CA ARG A 45 -19.46 8.23 -5.74
C ARG A 45 -19.03 9.69 -5.74
N ARG A 46 -18.42 10.15 -4.65
CA ARG A 46 -17.97 11.56 -4.53
C ARG A 46 -16.71 11.81 -5.35
N ILE A 47 -15.80 10.84 -5.42
CA ILE A 47 -14.48 11.02 -6.03
C ILE A 47 -14.48 10.63 -7.52
N ARG A 48 -15.48 9.89 -8.02
CA ARG A 48 -15.55 9.55 -9.44
C ARG A 48 -15.48 10.81 -10.28
N PRO A 49 -14.44 11.00 -11.10
CA PRO A 49 -14.27 12.21 -11.87
C PRO A 49 -15.35 12.32 -12.94
N ALA A 50 -15.92 13.51 -13.08
CA ALA A 50 -16.67 13.88 -14.27
C ALA A 50 -15.64 14.28 -15.34
N GLY A 51 -15.27 13.38 -16.25
CA GLY A 51 -14.37 13.69 -17.35
C GLY A 51 -13.02 12.98 -17.33
N THR A 52 -12.13 13.39 -18.21
CA THR A 52 -10.75 12.86 -18.36
C THR A 52 -9.83 13.48 -17.31
N ASP A 53 -9.59 12.76 -16.22
CA ASP A 53 -8.60 13.11 -15.21
C ASP A 53 -7.25 12.47 -15.60
N GLU A 54 -6.33 13.28 -16.11
CA GLU A 54 -5.02 12.81 -16.58
C GLU A 54 -4.16 12.25 -15.45
N ASP A 55 -4.17 12.92 -14.27
CA ASP A 55 -3.48 12.42 -13.09
C ASP A 55 -3.99 11.04 -12.67
N LEU A 56 -5.31 10.85 -12.68
CA LEU A 56 -5.90 9.55 -12.32
C LEU A 56 -5.59 8.48 -13.38
N ARG A 57 -5.52 8.84 -14.67
CA ARG A 57 -5.10 7.90 -15.73
C ARG A 57 -3.65 7.45 -15.52
N LEU A 58 -2.75 8.40 -15.22
CA LEU A 58 -1.36 8.12 -14.90
C LEU A 58 -1.26 7.20 -13.69
N LEU A 59 -1.95 7.52 -12.59
CA LEU A 59 -1.94 6.72 -11.38
C LEU A 59 -2.50 5.31 -11.61
N LYS A 60 -3.52 5.14 -12.43
CA LYS A 60 -4.07 3.83 -12.78
C LYS A 60 -3.13 2.97 -13.63
N ALA A 61 -2.26 3.59 -14.42
CA ALA A 61 -1.23 2.86 -15.15
C ALA A 61 -0.17 2.26 -14.21
N LEU A 62 0.09 2.93 -13.07
CA LEU A 62 1.03 2.46 -12.04
C LEU A 62 0.39 1.56 -10.98
N ILE A 63 -0.90 1.70 -10.80
CA ILE A 63 -1.66 1.05 -9.71
C ILE A 63 -2.79 0.24 -10.35
N PRO A 64 -2.51 -0.94 -10.87
CA PRO A 64 -3.52 -1.79 -11.49
C PRO A 64 -4.57 -2.23 -10.46
N SER A 65 -5.76 -2.56 -10.94
CA SER A 65 -6.86 -3.03 -10.08
C SER A 65 -6.54 -4.34 -9.37
N PHE A 66 -5.59 -5.09 -9.91
CA PHE A 66 -5.13 -6.38 -9.40
C PHE A 66 -3.63 -6.57 -9.69
N GLY A 67 -2.93 -7.41 -8.92
CA GLY A 67 -1.52 -7.73 -9.14
C GLY A 67 -0.56 -6.78 -8.42
N TYR A 68 0.62 -6.64 -8.99
CA TYR A 68 1.75 -5.92 -8.41
C TYR A 68 1.51 -4.39 -8.39
N ILE A 69 1.93 -3.75 -7.34
CA ILE A 69 2.12 -2.30 -7.22
C ILE A 69 3.62 -2.07 -7.03
N PRO A 70 4.27 -1.16 -7.78
CA PRO A 70 5.66 -0.84 -7.54
C PRO A 70 5.91 -0.41 -6.08
N ASP A 71 6.91 -0.99 -5.44
CA ASP A 71 7.19 -0.76 -4.04
C ASP A 71 7.67 0.68 -3.78
N PHE A 72 8.31 1.30 -4.78
CA PHE A 72 8.79 2.67 -4.66
C PHE A 72 7.68 3.70 -4.47
N ILE A 73 6.43 3.43 -4.93
CA ILE A 73 5.29 4.35 -4.68
C ILE A 73 4.60 4.10 -3.33
N THR A 74 5.00 3.05 -2.62
CA THR A 74 4.53 2.72 -1.26
C THR A 74 5.70 2.60 -0.28
N PRO A 75 6.55 3.64 -0.13
CA PRO A 75 7.73 3.56 0.72
C PRO A 75 7.35 3.23 2.16
N ALA A 76 8.15 2.39 2.81
CA ALA A 76 7.96 2.03 4.20
C ALA A 76 8.08 3.27 5.10
N PRO A 77 7.08 3.61 5.92
CA PRO A 77 7.15 4.74 6.81
C PRO A 77 8.30 4.59 7.81
N PRO A 78 9.24 5.55 7.89
CA PRO A 78 10.38 5.47 8.81
C PRO A 78 9.96 5.67 10.28
N ARG A 79 8.78 6.21 10.52
CA ARG A 79 8.22 6.50 11.85
C ARG A 79 6.75 6.10 11.91
N ARG A 80 6.22 5.98 13.13
CA ARG A 80 4.80 5.64 13.37
C ARG A 80 3.80 6.53 12.63
N SER A 81 4.11 7.79 12.45
CA SER A 81 3.28 8.72 11.69
C SER A 81 4.17 9.54 10.76
N THR A 82 3.87 9.50 9.50
CA THR A 82 4.59 10.20 8.44
C THR A 82 3.61 11.17 7.77
N SER A 83 4.06 12.38 7.42
CA SER A 83 3.25 13.30 6.64
C SER A 83 3.16 12.83 5.18
N PHE A 84 2.13 13.27 4.47
CA PHE A 84 1.99 12.99 3.05
C PHE A 84 3.21 13.49 2.25
N GLU A 85 3.64 14.72 2.50
CA GLU A 85 4.80 15.32 1.82
C GLU A 85 6.12 14.57 2.12
N SER A 86 6.29 14.04 3.34
CA SER A 86 7.46 13.22 3.65
C SER A 86 7.45 11.90 2.87
N GLY A 87 6.28 11.31 2.65
CA GLY A 87 6.14 10.13 1.81
C GLY A 87 6.41 10.42 0.33
N LEU A 88 5.92 11.55 -0.20
CA LEU A 88 6.25 12.00 -1.56
C LEU A 88 7.74 12.27 -1.74
N ALA A 89 8.39 12.88 -0.75
CA ALA A 89 9.84 13.10 -0.79
C ALA A 89 10.63 11.78 -0.83
N ALA A 90 10.15 10.74 -0.15
CA ALA A 90 10.76 9.41 -0.21
C ALA A 90 10.59 8.79 -1.61
N ILE A 91 9.41 8.93 -2.25
CA ILE A 91 9.19 8.50 -3.64
C ILE A 91 10.15 9.23 -4.59
N ALA A 92 10.21 10.56 -4.49
CA ALA A 92 11.08 11.38 -5.34
C ALA A 92 12.57 11.05 -5.20
N ALA A 93 12.98 10.56 -4.04
CA ALA A 93 14.37 10.17 -3.75
C ALA A 93 14.70 8.73 -4.14
N THR A 94 13.78 8.00 -4.75
CA THR A 94 14.02 6.60 -5.16
C THR A 94 15.12 6.53 -6.22
N PRO A 95 16.13 5.67 -6.05
CA PRO A 95 17.17 5.49 -7.06
C PRO A 95 16.57 5.06 -8.40
N HIS A 96 17.02 5.66 -9.51
CA HIS A 96 16.47 5.38 -10.85
C HIS A 96 16.56 3.90 -11.22
N GLN A 97 17.63 3.21 -10.83
CA GLN A 97 17.77 1.78 -11.07
C GLN A 97 16.65 0.95 -10.43
N LEU A 98 16.20 1.35 -9.24
CA LEU A 98 15.08 0.69 -8.58
C LEU A 98 13.76 1.02 -9.28
N VAL A 99 13.55 2.28 -9.65
CA VAL A 99 12.38 2.70 -10.43
C VAL A 99 12.29 1.90 -11.73
N ASP A 100 13.39 1.79 -12.48
CA ASP A 100 13.46 1.02 -13.73
C ASP A 100 13.13 -0.46 -13.52
N ALA A 101 13.72 -1.08 -12.51
CA ALA A 101 13.48 -2.49 -12.20
C ALA A 101 12.01 -2.77 -11.88
N GLU A 102 11.40 -1.93 -11.06
CA GLU A 102 10.02 -2.10 -10.63
C GLU A 102 9.00 -1.76 -11.72
N LEU A 103 9.27 -0.74 -12.55
CA LEU A 103 8.44 -0.42 -13.71
C LEU A 103 8.50 -1.52 -14.77
N ASN A 104 9.67 -2.11 -15.02
CA ASN A 104 9.79 -3.26 -15.92
C ASN A 104 8.98 -4.45 -15.39
N LYS A 105 9.10 -4.75 -14.09
CA LYS A 105 8.30 -5.82 -13.45
C LYS A 105 6.78 -5.57 -13.58
N LEU A 106 6.34 -4.32 -13.43
CA LEU A 106 4.94 -3.96 -13.63
C LEU A 106 4.53 -4.12 -15.10
N ARG A 107 5.35 -3.62 -16.05
CA ARG A 107 5.09 -3.70 -17.49
C ARG A 107 4.96 -5.14 -17.97
N ASP A 108 5.76 -6.06 -17.43
CA ASP A 108 5.69 -7.48 -17.77
C ASP A 108 4.39 -8.15 -17.30
N GLN A 109 3.75 -7.61 -16.24
CA GLN A 109 2.50 -8.12 -15.71
C GLN A 109 1.26 -7.42 -16.27
N ASP A 110 1.33 -6.12 -16.46
CA ASP A 110 0.22 -5.24 -16.94
C ASP A 110 0.77 -4.16 -17.88
N PRO A 111 0.97 -4.50 -19.16
CA PRO A 111 1.56 -3.58 -20.15
C PRO A 111 0.73 -2.32 -20.33
N HIS A 112 1.38 -1.15 -20.24
CA HIS A 112 0.76 0.14 -20.49
C HIS A 112 1.76 1.10 -21.14
N PRO A 113 1.40 1.86 -22.21
CA PRO A 113 2.34 2.74 -22.93
C PRO A 113 3.07 3.76 -22.05
N LEU A 114 2.42 4.30 -21.00
CA LEU A 114 3.06 5.23 -20.05
C LEU A 114 4.24 4.60 -19.30
N LEU A 115 4.28 3.30 -19.14
CA LEU A 115 5.39 2.64 -18.44
C LEU A 115 6.67 2.71 -19.28
N ASP A 116 6.58 2.59 -20.60
CA ASP A 116 7.74 2.74 -21.50
C ASP A 116 8.28 4.18 -21.47
N GLU A 117 7.39 5.20 -21.41
CA GLU A 117 7.78 6.59 -21.25
C GLU A 117 8.51 6.81 -19.91
N PHE A 118 8.00 6.23 -18.81
CA PHE A 118 8.59 6.38 -17.48
C PHE A 118 9.95 5.69 -17.34
N ILE A 119 10.12 4.51 -17.95
CA ILE A 119 11.38 3.80 -18.00
C ILE A 119 12.42 4.61 -18.81
N ALA A 120 11.99 5.24 -19.90
CA ALA A 120 12.89 6.04 -20.73
C ALA A 120 13.38 7.35 -20.06
N ALA A 121 12.57 7.91 -19.11
CA ALA A 121 12.86 9.19 -18.48
C ALA A 121 12.51 9.16 -16.96
N PRO A 122 13.27 8.42 -16.13
CA PRO A 122 12.90 8.15 -14.73
C PRO A 122 12.83 9.40 -13.84
N THR A 123 13.63 10.44 -14.10
CA THR A 123 13.54 11.71 -13.38
C THR A 123 12.19 12.40 -13.61
N GLU A 124 11.81 12.56 -14.87
CA GLU A 124 10.54 13.17 -15.26
C GLU A 124 9.36 12.30 -14.81
N ALA A 125 9.53 10.98 -14.84
CA ALA A 125 8.54 10.04 -14.31
C ALA A 125 8.26 10.28 -12.83
N LEU A 126 9.29 10.36 -11.98
CA LEU A 126 9.15 10.63 -10.55
C LEU A 126 8.49 11.98 -10.27
N GLU A 127 8.82 13.02 -11.05
CA GLU A 127 8.17 14.34 -10.95
C GLU A 127 6.68 14.26 -11.30
N ARG A 128 6.34 13.62 -12.41
CA ARG A 128 4.94 13.44 -12.86
C ARG A 128 4.15 12.59 -11.86
N ILE A 129 4.72 11.48 -11.36
CA ILE A 129 4.08 10.58 -10.38
C ILE A 129 3.80 11.32 -9.09
N THR A 130 4.78 12.03 -8.54
CA THR A 130 4.61 12.77 -7.28
C THR A 130 3.63 13.93 -7.42
N ALA A 131 3.61 14.63 -8.55
CA ALA A 131 2.63 15.66 -8.86
C ALA A 131 1.21 15.09 -8.95
N ALA A 132 1.01 13.97 -9.65
CA ALA A 132 -0.27 13.28 -9.77
C ALA A 132 -0.78 12.77 -8.42
N LEU A 133 0.09 12.16 -7.60
CA LEU A 133 -0.26 11.73 -6.24
C LEU A 133 -0.67 12.92 -5.37
N ARG A 134 0.04 14.06 -5.45
CA ARG A 134 -0.29 15.28 -4.69
C ARG A 134 -1.63 15.85 -5.11
N SER A 135 -1.86 16.00 -6.40
CA SER A 135 -3.14 16.49 -6.95
C SER A 135 -4.30 15.60 -6.51
N TYR A 136 -4.12 14.29 -6.63
CA TYR A 136 -5.15 13.33 -6.22
C TYR A 136 -5.39 13.34 -4.70
N TRP A 137 -4.34 13.40 -3.87
CA TRP A 137 -4.44 13.50 -2.41
C TRP A 137 -5.30 14.69 -1.98
N HIS A 138 -4.96 15.89 -2.42
CA HIS A 138 -5.67 17.11 -2.04
C HIS A 138 -7.15 17.06 -2.41
N ARG A 139 -7.49 16.44 -3.53
CA ARG A 139 -8.87 16.34 -3.99
C ARG A 139 -9.64 15.21 -3.32
N ALA A 140 -9.02 14.06 -3.15
CA ALA A 140 -9.73 12.82 -2.84
C ALA A 140 -9.69 12.43 -1.36
N LEU A 141 -8.56 12.63 -0.67
CA LEU A 141 -8.33 12.08 0.67
C LEU A 141 -8.15 13.15 1.76
N GLU A 142 -7.44 14.21 1.47
CA GLU A 142 -7.13 15.24 2.48
C GLU A 142 -8.38 15.78 3.19
N PRO A 143 -9.51 16.04 2.50
CA PRO A 143 -10.74 16.51 3.17
C PRO A 143 -11.28 15.54 4.24
N ASP A 144 -11.05 14.24 4.07
CA ASP A 144 -11.49 13.20 5.00
C ASP A 144 -10.36 12.66 5.88
N TRP A 145 -9.13 13.11 5.69
CA TRP A 145 -7.95 12.52 6.33
C TRP A 145 -8.05 12.48 7.86
N ARG A 146 -8.59 13.52 8.46
CA ARG A 146 -8.79 13.54 9.92
C ARG A 146 -9.66 12.38 10.40
N ARG A 147 -10.75 12.10 9.68
CA ARG A 147 -11.67 11.00 10.00
C ARG A 147 -11.03 9.64 9.72
N MET A 148 -10.37 9.49 8.58
CA MET A 148 -9.66 8.27 8.23
C MET A 148 -8.58 7.95 9.26
N ARG A 149 -7.78 8.93 9.64
CA ARG A 149 -6.75 8.78 10.66
C ARG A 149 -7.31 8.33 12.02
N ALA A 150 -8.48 8.83 12.41
CA ALA A 150 -9.13 8.37 13.65
C ALA A 150 -9.50 6.88 13.56
N LEU A 151 -10.09 6.43 12.45
CA LEU A 151 -10.37 5.00 12.22
C LEU A 151 -9.12 4.13 12.28
N LEU A 152 -8.03 4.58 11.68
CA LEU A 152 -6.75 3.86 11.71
C LEU A 152 -6.15 3.80 13.12
N GLN A 153 -6.33 4.86 13.91
CA GLN A 153 -5.89 4.90 15.30
C GLN A 153 -6.71 3.94 16.18
N ASP A 154 -8.02 3.85 15.94
CA ASP A 154 -8.90 2.93 16.65
C ASP A 154 -8.55 1.46 16.30
N ASP A 155 -8.32 1.14 15.02
CA ASP A 155 -7.85 -0.19 14.61
C ASP A 155 -6.50 -0.53 15.26
N LEU A 156 -5.57 0.41 15.26
CA LEU A 156 -4.28 0.19 15.93
C LEU A 156 -4.45 -0.08 17.43
N ALA A 157 -5.30 0.66 18.13
CA ALA A 157 -5.55 0.43 19.55
C ALA A 157 -6.10 -0.98 19.78
N PHE A 158 -7.02 -1.42 18.93
CA PHE A 158 -7.54 -2.78 18.95
C PHE A 158 -6.45 -3.84 18.73
N ARG A 159 -5.56 -3.64 17.73
CA ARG A 159 -4.45 -4.57 17.45
C ARG A 159 -3.44 -4.65 18.60
N LEU A 160 -3.16 -3.53 19.24
CA LEU A 160 -2.30 -3.50 20.42
C LEU A 160 -2.92 -4.25 21.61
N GLU A 161 -4.22 -4.15 21.82
CA GLU A 161 -4.94 -4.93 22.83
C GLU A 161 -4.91 -6.43 22.53
N GLU A 162 -5.12 -6.82 21.27
CA GLU A 162 -4.98 -8.22 20.82
C GLU A 162 -3.56 -8.75 21.10
N MET A 163 -2.55 -7.96 20.79
CA MET A 163 -1.16 -8.31 21.04
C MET A 163 -0.84 -8.39 22.55
N ALA A 164 -1.36 -7.48 23.36
CA ALA A 164 -1.16 -7.48 24.80
C ALA A 164 -1.88 -8.68 25.48
N SER A 165 -3.05 -9.07 24.98
CA SER A 165 -3.88 -10.13 25.57
C SER A 165 -3.45 -11.54 25.16
N GLY A 166 -2.84 -11.74 24.01
CA GLY A 166 -2.54 -13.08 23.47
C GLY A 166 -1.30 -13.14 22.60
N GLY A 167 -0.45 -12.13 22.65
CA GLY A 167 0.83 -12.08 21.92
C GLY A 167 0.64 -11.99 20.40
N VAL A 168 1.73 -12.28 19.72
CA VAL A 168 1.82 -12.22 18.25
C VAL A 168 0.84 -13.18 17.57
N ASP A 169 0.63 -14.35 18.14
CA ASP A 169 -0.30 -15.35 17.61
C ASP A 169 -1.73 -14.80 17.54
N ARG A 170 -2.21 -14.13 18.60
CA ARG A 170 -3.55 -13.55 18.62
C ARG A 170 -3.67 -12.36 17.69
N LEU A 171 -2.65 -11.53 17.60
CA LEU A 171 -2.59 -10.40 16.65
C LEU A 171 -2.80 -10.90 15.21
N PHE A 172 -2.03 -11.89 14.75
CA PHE A 172 -2.11 -12.36 13.37
C PHE A 172 -3.35 -13.19 13.09
N ARG A 173 -3.83 -13.99 14.04
CA ARG A 173 -5.06 -14.78 13.89
C ARG A 173 -6.27 -13.90 13.61
N ASN A 174 -6.30 -12.71 14.18
CA ASN A 174 -7.40 -11.77 14.05
C ASN A 174 -7.11 -10.63 13.05
N LEU A 175 -5.96 -10.66 12.35
CA LEU A 175 -5.57 -9.60 11.44
C LEU A 175 -6.49 -9.54 10.21
N HIS A 176 -6.65 -10.67 9.53
CA HIS A 176 -7.52 -10.79 8.36
C HIS A 176 -7.80 -12.27 8.08
N PRO A 177 -9.00 -12.66 7.56
CA PRO A 177 -9.31 -14.07 7.25
C PRO A 177 -8.36 -14.74 6.24
N SER A 178 -7.75 -13.96 5.34
CA SER A 178 -6.75 -14.48 4.39
C SER A 178 -5.34 -14.56 4.96
N VAL A 179 -5.10 -14.14 6.19
CA VAL A 179 -3.79 -14.16 6.83
C VAL A 179 -3.74 -15.30 7.84
N ARG A 180 -2.75 -16.16 7.71
CA ARG A 180 -2.48 -17.26 8.65
C ARG A 180 -1.07 -17.11 9.20
N PHE A 181 -0.93 -17.24 10.50
CA PHE A 181 0.35 -17.29 11.20
C PHE A 181 0.60 -18.70 11.73
N THR A 182 1.79 -19.26 11.52
CA THR A 182 2.16 -20.61 11.95
C THR A 182 3.41 -20.64 12.85
N GLY A 183 3.71 -19.51 13.49
CA GLY A 183 4.81 -19.37 14.45
C GLY A 183 6.10 -18.86 13.83
N ASP A 184 6.47 -19.35 12.64
CA ASP A 184 7.69 -18.97 11.91
C ASP A 184 7.42 -18.31 10.55
N ARG A 185 6.13 -18.21 10.16
CA ARG A 185 5.74 -17.62 8.88
C ARG A 185 4.35 -17.02 8.90
N ILE A 186 4.16 -16.06 8.00
CA ILE A 186 2.86 -15.52 7.63
C ILE A 186 2.53 -16.02 6.23
N GLU A 187 1.36 -16.61 6.09
CA GLU A 187 0.79 -17.04 4.81
C GLU A 187 -0.38 -16.12 4.46
N ILE A 188 -0.36 -15.54 3.27
CA ILE A 188 -1.45 -14.70 2.77
C ILE A 188 -2.08 -15.40 1.58
N ASP A 189 -3.37 -15.73 1.69
CA ASP A 189 -4.10 -16.37 0.61
C ASP A 189 -4.32 -15.36 -0.54
N ARG A 190 -3.68 -15.64 -1.66
CA ARG A 190 -3.71 -14.84 -2.89
C ARG A 190 -3.73 -15.76 -4.11
N PRO A 191 -4.37 -15.35 -5.22
CA PRO A 191 -4.43 -16.15 -6.45
C PRO A 191 -3.08 -16.28 -7.17
N PHE A 192 -2.05 -15.54 -6.75
CA PHE A 192 -0.67 -15.69 -7.22
C PHE A 192 0.21 -16.14 -6.07
N SER A 193 1.22 -16.94 -6.34
CA SER A 193 2.23 -17.36 -5.36
C SER A 193 3.49 -16.52 -5.51
N CYS A 194 4.00 -16.09 -4.38
CA CYS A 194 5.32 -15.50 -4.25
C CYS A 194 5.92 -16.06 -2.95
N ASP A 195 6.97 -16.82 -3.08
CA ASP A 195 7.80 -17.17 -1.93
C ASP A 195 8.73 -15.99 -1.68
N GLY A 196 8.38 -15.19 -0.70
CA GLY A 196 9.22 -14.09 -0.25
C GLY A 196 10.54 -14.63 0.34
N GLU A 197 11.62 -13.90 0.10
CA GLU A 197 12.85 -14.16 0.84
C GLU A 197 12.61 -13.98 2.34
N PRO A 198 13.35 -14.72 3.20
CA PRO A 198 13.25 -14.52 4.64
C PRO A 198 13.53 -13.05 4.98
N LEU A 199 12.74 -12.45 5.84
CA LEU A 199 13.05 -11.12 6.37
C LEU A 199 14.41 -11.19 7.10
N PRO A 200 15.36 -10.29 6.80
CA PRO A 200 16.71 -10.37 7.36
C PRO A 200 16.83 -9.86 8.80
N GLY A 201 15.86 -10.14 9.67
CA GLY A 201 15.82 -9.65 11.06
C GLY A 201 15.52 -8.16 11.20
N GLN A 202 14.98 -7.52 10.16
CA GLN A 202 14.60 -6.09 10.18
C GLN A 202 13.27 -5.83 10.89
N GLY A 203 12.53 -6.90 11.18
CA GLY A 203 11.21 -6.82 11.77
C GLY A 203 10.08 -6.66 10.75
N LEU A 204 8.87 -6.63 11.24
CA LEU A 204 7.66 -6.51 10.43
C LEU A 204 7.00 -5.16 10.67
N LEU A 205 6.68 -4.45 9.59
CA LEU A 205 5.93 -3.22 9.64
C LEU A 205 4.50 -3.47 9.18
N LEU A 206 3.54 -3.25 10.08
CA LEU A 206 2.11 -3.34 9.79
C LEU A 206 1.57 -1.92 9.53
N VAL A 207 0.99 -1.73 8.35
CA VAL A 207 0.41 -0.45 7.93
C VAL A 207 -1.09 -0.65 7.73
N PRO A 208 -1.93 -0.25 8.71
CA PRO A 208 -3.37 -0.30 8.54
C PRO A 208 -3.79 0.66 7.43
N CYS A 209 -4.69 0.21 6.55
CA CYS A 209 -5.19 0.98 5.41
C CYS A 209 -6.70 0.83 5.28
N VAL A 210 -7.41 1.95 5.19
CA VAL A 210 -8.88 1.98 5.00
C VAL A 210 -9.27 1.32 3.68
N PHE A 211 -8.55 1.64 2.59
CA PHE A 211 -8.91 1.20 1.24
C PHE A 211 -8.39 -0.19 0.88
N THR A 212 -7.63 -0.83 1.72
CA THR A 212 -7.20 -2.22 1.50
C THR A 212 -8.32 -3.21 1.77
N TRP A 213 -9.24 -2.90 2.69
CA TRP A 213 -10.38 -3.76 2.99
C TRP A 213 -11.30 -3.94 1.75
N PRO A 214 -11.80 -5.16 1.45
CA PRO A 214 -11.74 -6.41 2.21
C PRO A 214 -10.54 -7.31 1.87
N ALA A 215 -9.41 -6.76 1.49
CA ALA A 215 -8.21 -7.51 1.17
C ALA A 215 -7.07 -7.18 2.15
N ALA A 216 -6.06 -8.05 2.25
CA ALA A 216 -4.78 -7.74 2.86
C ALA A 216 -3.72 -7.62 1.75
N LEU A 217 -2.80 -6.68 1.82
CA LEU A 217 -1.64 -6.55 0.93
C LEU A 217 -0.37 -6.98 1.67
N PRO A 218 0.54 -7.68 0.99
CA PRO A 218 1.84 -8.05 1.55
C PRO A 218 2.74 -6.85 1.70
#